data_aca3e92f285fee3d206fd3881e9dfdf8
#
_entry.id   aca3e92f285fee3d206fd3881e9dfdf8
#
_cell.length_a   1.000
_cell.length_b   1.000
_cell.length_c   1.000
_cell.angle_alpha   90.00
_cell.angle_beta   90.00
_cell.angle_gamma   90.00
#
_symmetry.space_group_name_H-M   'P 1'
#
loop_
_entity.id
_entity.type
_entity.pdbx_description
1 polymer ?
#
loop_
_entity_poly.entity_id
_entity_poly.type
_entity_poly.pdbx_seq_one_letter_code
_entity_poly.pdbx_strand_id
1 'polypeptide(L)'
;MSSSSRWPALLVAFVVSLLIAACGGSDDDGAGGDEGSAGATGIPEEFAAPTAPPEDAQRGGELTVLAAEDIDYMDPAPAYYQFTYMLTSAAHRTLLAWQPDDTTEPSPDLAVEEPEVSEDGKRITFKLHDEVFFSPPVDREVTSADVKYAIERGLLPGVATAYLPSYLGDVVGFKRALKQARSNPTGGAPDIEGIKTPDDRTLVIELERPTAATVIQALSLPISAPVPEEYAEKFDAENPSTYGNHVVFTGPYMVQNNAQGELVGYKPGREIRIVRNPNWNPDNDWRPAYLDKITIREGFADTASASRRILEGSAQVNGDLTPPPTVIQEAAESAEPGQLTATPSGGNRYIALNTQAPPFDDINVRKAVIAASDRTALRNTRGGELVGSVATHFLPPNFPGFEEAGGVEGPDLDFLASPEGDMEVAEKYMREAGYESGRCEGDCQVTIIGDGTSPAKETTEVFVDALEALGFQPQVRNVARDIMYTRFCGNPDQAPNVCPSVGWLKDFNDGQAMLQPTFSGDQIQPSNNVNWSQLDVPEINQAIDEATLITDEEERAQAWGEIDRMVTEQAAAVPYIWDNQVNIQSADVAGVINLFNANWDLASTSLKASE
;
A
#
# COMPACT_ATOMS: atom_id res chain seq x y z
N MET A 1 67.80 42.06 -6.91
CA MET A 1 68.63 41.07 -6.20
C MET A 1 67.65 40.08 -5.61
N SER A 2 67.38 39.02 -6.34
CA SER A 2 67.77 37.60 -6.21
C SER A 2 67.37 37.06 -4.84
N SER A 3 66.53 36.10 -4.75
CA SER A 3 66.61 34.70 -5.18
C SER A 3 65.27 33.99 -5.00
N SER A 4 64.70 33.42 -6.00
CA SER A 4 64.63 31.99 -6.35
C SER A 4 64.13 31.08 -5.22
N SER A 5 62.90 30.85 -5.17
CA SER A 5 62.11 29.69 -5.58
C SER A 5 62.75 28.31 -5.42
N ARG A 6 62.12 27.45 -4.74
CA ARG A 6 62.09 26.01 -4.99
C ARG A 6 60.85 25.39 -4.40
N TRP A 7 59.90 25.18 -5.21
CA TRP A 7 58.89 24.14 -5.11
C TRP A 7 58.83 23.52 -6.50
N PRO A 8 59.01 22.26 -6.67
CA PRO A 8 58.03 21.23 -6.43
C PRO A 8 58.67 19.82 -6.21
N ALA A 9 58.59 19.27 -5.07
CA ALA A 9 58.96 17.86 -4.87
C ALA A 9 58.10 17.11 -3.84
N LEU A 10 57.11 17.78 -3.26
CA LEU A 10 56.28 17.18 -2.19
C LEU A 10 54.86 16.71 -2.64
N LEU A 11 54.47 17.05 -3.85
CA LEU A 11 53.14 16.66 -4.37
C LEU A 11 53.10 15.31 -5.11
N VAL A 12 54.23 14.79 -5.52
CA VAL A 12 54.29 13.50 -6.23
C VAL A 12 54.41 12.31 -5.28
N ALA A 13 54.87 12.53 -4.04
CA ALA A 13 54.98 11.44 -3.05
C ALA A 13 53.67 11.10 -2.35
N PHE A 14 52.66 11.99 -2.39
CA PHE A 14 51.37 11.76 -1.72
C PHE A 14 50.34 11.01 -2.58
N VAL A 15 50.48 11.11 -3.91
CA VAL A 15 49.57 10.41 -4.85
C VAL A 15 49.96 8.94 -5.04
N VAL A 16 51.24 8.58 -4.82
CA VAL A 16 51.67 7.18 -4.96
C VAL A 16 51.40 6.35 -3.69
N SER A 17 51.21 7.00 -2.54
CA SER A 17 50.88 6.29 -1.28
C SER A 17 49.39 5.90 -1.14
N LEU A 18 48.50 6.45 -1.97
CA LEU A 18 47.08 6.11 -1.97
C LEU A 18 46.72 4.96 -2.94
N LEU A 19 47.65 4.51 -3.77
CA LEU A 19 47.41 3.43 -4.73
C LEU A 19 47.95 2.04 -4.28
N ILE A 20 48.49 1.92 -3.06
CA ILE A 20 49.02 0.65 -2.54
C ILE A 20 48.16 0.05 -1.40
N ALA A 21 47.07 0.72 -1.01
CA ALA A 21 46.16 0.22 0.01
C ALA A 21 44.94 -0.58 -0.53
N ALA A 22 44.94 -0.95 -1.80
CA ALA A 22 43.85 -1.70 -2.42
C ALA A 22 44.33 -3.10 -2.90
N CYS A 23 44.86 -3.91 -1.99
CA CYS A 23 45.01 -5.36 -2.20
C CYS A 23 45.36 -6.01 -0.85
N GLY A 24 44.36 -6.41 -0.13
CA GLY A 24 44.50 -7.25 1.07
C GLY A 24 43.12 -7.71 1.46
N GLY A 25 42.74 -8.90 0.97
CA GLY A 25 41.46 -9.49 1.26
C GLY A 25 41.36 -9.88 2.74
N SER A 26 40.19 -9.76 3.25
CA SER A 26 39.62 -10.61 4.30
C SER A 26 38.12 -10.61 4.10
N ASP A 27 37.61 -11.79 3.94
CA ASP A 27 36.20 -12.12 3.95
C ASP A 27 35.55 -11.48 5.17
N ASP A 28 34.57 -10.62 4.95
CA ASP A 28 33.59 -10.23 5.95
C ASP A 28 32.28 -10.12 5.20
N ASP A 29 31.42 -11.10 5.40
CA ASP A 29 30.02 -11.10 4.99
C ASP A 29 29.33 -9.96 5.77
N GLY A 30 29.26 -8.80 5.16
CA GLY A 30 28.57 -7.63 5.67
C GLY A 30 27.52 -7.20 4.68
N ALA A 31 26.28 -7.33 5.08
CA ALA A 31 25.09 -6.88 4.40
C ALA A 31 25.35 -5.62 3.56
N GLY A 32 25.10 -5.71 2.26
CA GLY A 32 25.01 -4.59 1.34
C GLY A 32 23.80 -3.76 1.73
N GLY A 33 24.00 -2.73 2.57
CA GLY A 33 23.03 -1.70 2.77
C GLY A 33 22.84 -0.92 1.47
N ASP A 34 21.64 -0.87 1.03
CA ASP A 34 21.15 -0.24 -0.18
C ASP A 34 21.36 1.29 -0.13
N GLU A 35 22.53 1.77 -0.58
CA GLU A 35 22.79 3.22 -0.73
C GLU A 35 21.95 3.84 -1.89
N GLY A 36 21.28 3.03 -2.72
CA GLY A 36 20.43 3.49 -3.82
C GLY A 36 19.04 3.96 -3.38
N SER A 37 18.50 3.37 -2.32
CA SER A 37 17.11 3.53 -1.88
C SER A 37 16.80 4.91 -1.26
N ALA A 38 17.71 5.47 -0.47
CA ALA A 38 17.49 6.78 0.18
C ALA A 38 17.41 7.95 -0.82
N GLY A 39 18.09 7.86 -1.97
CA GLY A 39 18.05 8.88 -3.01
C GLY A 39 16.73 8.93 -3.79
N ALA A 40 16.10 7.79 -4.01
CA ALA A 40 14.87 7.68 -4.81
C ALA A 40 13.61 8.14 -4.04
N THR A 41 13.57 7.95 -2.73
CA THR A 41 12.42 8.33 -1.89
C THR A 41 12.38 9.80 -1.50
N GLY A 42 13.50 10.51 -1.60
CA GLY A 42 13.63 11.93 -1.23
C GLY A 42 13.47 12.20 0.27
N ILE A 43 13.50 11.19 1.15
CA ILE A 43 13.38 11.37 2.60
C ILE A 43 14.73 11.75 3.20
N PRO A 44 14.86 12.95 3.83
CA PRO A 44 16.05 13.31 4.58
C PRO A 44 16.29 12.37 5.76
N GLU A 45 17.56 12.05 6.06
CA GLU A 45 17.95 11.11 7.12
C GLU A 45 17.33 11.46 8.49
N GLU A 46 17.22 12.75 8.83
CA GLU A 46 16.62 13.21 10.08
C GLU A 46 15.12 12.91 10.23
N PHE A 47 14.42 12.61 9.12
CA PHE A 47 13.00 12.24 9.12
C PHE A 47 12.76 10.77 8.79
N ALA A 48 13.82 10.01 8.53
CA ALA A 48 13.67 8.57 8.26
C ALA A 48 13.08 7.85 9.48
N ALA A 49 12.06 7.03 9.24
CA ALA A 49 11.45 6.23 10.30
C ALA A 49 12.43 5.14 10.80
N PRO A 50 12.43 4.84 12.10
CA PRO A 50 13.19 3.71 12.61
C PRO A 50 12.62 2.39 12.09
N THR A 51 13.49 1.39 11.89
CA THR A 51 13.13 0.05 11.43
C THR A 51 13.16 -1.01 12.54
N ALA A 52 13.61 -0.63 13.74
CA ALA A 52 13.69 -1.51 14.88
C ALA A 52 13.25 -0.79 16.16
N PRO A 53 12.68 -1.50 17.15
CA PRO A 53 12.41 -0.95 18.46
C PRO A 53 13.71 -0.46 19.12
N PRO A 54 13.66 0.61 19.95
CA PRO A 54 14.83 1.05 20.68
C PRO A 54 15.28 -0.02 21.70
N GLU A 55 16.58 -0.12 21.95
CA GLU A 55 17.17 -1.10 22.89
C GLU A 55 16.61 -1.00 24.31
N ASP A 56 16.16 0.20 24.71
CA ASP A 56 15.57 0.50 26.02
C ASP A 56 14.05 0.52 26.04
N ALA A 57 13.39 -0.09 25.04
CA ALA A 57 11.94 -0.17 24.93
C ALA A 57 11.29 -0.68 26.23
N GLN A 58 10.31 0.05 26.73
CA GLN A 58 9.65 -0.27 28.00
C GLN A 58 8.38 -1.09 27.78
N ARG A 59 8.14 -2.07 28.66
CA ARG A 59 6.87 -2.80 28.70
C ARG A 59 5.88 -2.07 29.61
N GLY A 60 4.61 -2.07 29.19
CA GLY A 60 3.51 -1.45 29.92
C GLY A 60 3.05 -0.13 29.32
N GLY A 61 2.03 0.45 29.94
CA GLY A 61 1.47 1.73 29.53
C GLY A 61 0.33 1.65 28.52
N GLU A 62 -0.26 2.81 28.26
CA GLU A 62 -1.41 2.97 27.34
C GLU A 62 -1.04 3.94 26.22
N LEU A 63 -1.33 3.56 24.97
CA LEU A 63 -1.18 4.40 23.77
C LEU A 63 -2.53 4.95 23.35
N THR A 64 -2.59 6.22 22.97
CA THR A 64 -3.75 6.84 22.33
C THR A 64 -3.42 7.19 20.88
N VAL A 65 -4.18 6.64 19.95
CA VAL A 65 -4.13 6.93 18.51
C VAL A 65 -5.28 7.87 18.17
N LEU A 66 -5.03 8.93 17.38
CA LEU A 66 -6.10 9.77 16.83
C LEU A 66 -6.32 9.44 15.36
N ALA A 67 -7.58 9.21 14.99
CA ALA A 67 -8.00 8.89 13.64
C ALA A 67 -9.11 9.85 13.16
N ALA A 68 -9.12 10.15 11.86
CA ALA A 68 -10.16 10.98 11.26
C ALA A 68 -11.45 10.19 11.07
N GLU A 69 -11.34 8.97 10.60
CA GLU A 69 -12.44 8.08 10.24
C GLU A 69 -12.32 6.73 10.96
N ASP A 70 -13.30 5.84 10.75
CA ASP A 70 -13.32 4.47 11.25
C ASP A 70 -12.50 3.54 10.33
N ILE A 71 -12.20 2.35 10.82
CA ILE A 71 -11.73 1.23 9.99
C ILE A 71 -12.82 0.81 9.00
N ASP A 72 -12.45 0.19 7.87
CA ASP A 72 -13.43 -0.35 6.92
C ASP A 72 -14.17 -1.57 7.49
N TYR A 73 -13.43 -2.58 7.96
CA TYR A 73 -14.01 -3.79 8.55
C TYR A 73 -13.20 -4.28 9.76
N MET A 74 -13.89 -4.72 10.79
CA MET A 74 -13.26 -5.44 11.91
C MET A 74 -12.98 -6.90 11.56
N ASP A 75 -13.76 -7.49 10.66
CA ASP A 75 -13.55 -8.83 10.11
C ASP A 75 -12.30 -8.82 9.20
N PRO A 76 -11.29 -9.68 9.45
CA PRO A 76 -10.05 -9.66 8.66
C PRO A 76 -10.26 -10.00 7.18
N ALA A 77 -11.27 -10.79 6.82
CA ALA A 77 -11.45 -11.22 5.43
C ALA A 77 -11.79 -10.08 4.46
N PRO A 78 -12.75 -9.18 4.71
CA PRO A 78 -13.04 -8.04 3.84
C PRO A 78 -12.15 -6.81 4.14
N ALA A 79 -11.34 -6.82 5.21
CA ALA A 79 -10.48 -5.70 5.59
C ALA A 79 -9.47 -5.36 4.47
N TYR A 80 -9.41 -4.07 4.09
CA TYR A 80 -8.57 -3.64 2.98
C TYR A 80 -7.92 -2.26 3.17
N TYR A 81 -8.41 -1.44 4.11
CA TYR A 81 -7.78 -0.15 4.35
C TYR A 81 -6.47 -0.31 5.12
N GLN A 82 -5.46 0.44 4.70
CA GLN A 82 -4.17 0.54 5.38
C GLN A 82 -4.32 0.79 6.89
N PHE A 83 -5.27 1.64 7.29
CA PHE A 83 -5.56 1.90 8.69
C PHE A 83 -6.05 0.66 9.44
N THR A 84 -6.88 -0.18 8.78
CA THR A 84 -7.33 -1.45 9.36
C THR A 84 -6.16 -2.44 9.49
N TYR A 85 -5.22 -2.43 8.55
CA TYR A 85 -4.03 -3.29 8.63
C TYR A 85 -3.16 -2.99 9.86
N MET A 86 -3.11 -1.74 10.33
CA MET A 86 -2.46 -1.39 11.59
C MET A 86 -3.04 -2.18 12.78
N LEU A 87 -4.36 -2.37 12.82
CA LEU A 87 -5.04 -3.17 13.83
C LEU A 87 -4.82 -4.67 13.58
N THR A 88 -5.04 -5.14 12.35
CA THR A 88 -4.99 -6.57 12.05
C THR A 88 -3.60 -7.16 12.22
N SER A 89 -2.53 -6.45 11.87
CA SER A 89 -1.14 -6.90 12.07
C SER A 89 -0.76 -7.07 13.55
N ALA A 90 -1.36 -6.30 14.44
CA ALA A 90 -1.14 -6.42 15.88
C ALA A 90 -2.06 -7.47 16.55
N ALA A 91 -3.20 -7.79 15.94
CA ALA A 91 -4.24 -8.62 16.57
C ALA A 91 -4.37 -10.02 15.95
N HIS A 92 -3.90 -10.23 14.74
CA HIS A 92 -3.98 -11.52 14.04
C HIS A 92 -2.61 -12.06 13.66
N ARG A 93 -2.53 -13.37 13.49
CA ARG A 93 -1.44 -14.10 12.86
C ARG A 93 -1.92 -14.52 11.47
N THR A 94 -1.30 -14.00 10.42
CA THR A 94 -1.46 -14.44 9.03
C THR A 94 -0.48 -15.56 8.72
N LEU A 95 -0.62 -16.28 7.60
CA LEU A 95 0.37 -17.31 7.23
C LEU A 95 1.78 -16.72 7.12
N LEU A 96 1.89 -15.59 6.45
CA LEU A 96 3.09 -14.78 6.31
C LEU A 96 2.78 -13.36 6.79
N ALA A 97 3.78 -12.62 7.26
CA ALA A 97 3.63 -11.22 7.70
C ALA A 97 4.86 -10.39 7.33
N TRP A 98 4.68 -9.10 7.22
CA TRP A 98 5.76 -8.15 6.97
C TRP A 98 6.38 -7.71 8.28
N GLN A 99 7.68 -7.89 8.40
CA GLN A 99 8.44 -7.37 9.56
C GLN A 99 8.84 -5.91 9.31
N PRO A 100 9.02 -5.09 10.37
CA PRO A 100 9.34 -3.67 10.21
C PRO A 100 10.67 -3.39 9.50
N ASP A 101 11.61 -4.31 9.55
CA ASP A 101 12.95 -4.20 8.96
C ASP A 101 13.09 -4.91 7.61
N ASP A 102 12.04 -5.60 7.15
CA ASP A 102 12.01 -6.22 5.83
C ASP A 102 10.74 -5.84 5.06
N THR A 103 10.92 -5.13 3.97
CA THR A 103 9.83 -4.69 3.07
C THR A 103 9.88 -5.38 1.72
N THR A 104 10.83 -6.30 1.50
CA THR A 104 11.06 -6.96 0.21
C THR A 104 10.24 -8.23 0.09
N GLU A 105 10.23 -9.06 1.13
CA GLU A 105 9.50 -10.32 1.18
C GLU A 105 8.74 -10.48 2.51
N PRO A 106 7.54 -11.10 2.49
CA PRO A 106 6.83 -11.42 3.72
C PRO A 106 7.48 -12.62 4.41
N SER A 107 7.75 -12.50 5.70
CA SER A 107 8.34 -13.55 6.53
C SER A 107 7.28 -14.50 7.11
N PRO A 108 7.64 -15.76 7.46
CA PRO A 108 6.76 -16.68 8.17
C PRO A 108 6.21 -16.08 9.47
N ASP A 109 4.88 -16.27 9.71
CA ASP A 109 4.20 -15.81 10.93
C ASP A 109 3.42 -16.95 11.58
N LEU A 110 2.23 -17.31 11.11
CA LEU A 110 1.55 -18.53 11.51
C LEU A 110 2.26 -19.77 10.92
N ALA A 111 2.90 -19.62 9.76
CA ALA A 111 3.80 -20.63 9.22
C ALA A 111 5.10 -20.71 10.03
N VAL A 112 5.64 -21.93 10.19
CA VAL A 112 6.91 -22.18 10.94
C VAL A 112 8.12 -21.74 10.13
N GLU A 113 8.03 -21.86 8.80
CA GLU A 113 9.12 -21.64 7.83
C GLU A 113 8.53 -21.20 6.47
N GLU A 114 9.38 -20.80 5.55
CA GLU A 114 8.98 -20.50 4.18
C GLU A 114 8.22 -21.70 3.56
N PRO A 115 7.16 -21.45 2.77
CA PRO A 115 6.39 -22.52 2.17
C PRO A 115 7.20 -23.31 1.14
N GLU A 116 7.02 -24.64 1.13
CA GLU A 116 7.57 -25.47 0.07
C GLU A 116 6.76 -25.28 -1.22
N VAL A 117 7.45 -24.93 -2.31
CA VAL A 117 6.86 -24.84 -3.65
C VAL A 117 7.34 -26.00 -4.50
N SER A 118 6.40 -26.68 -5.21
CA SER A 118 6.76 -27.75 -6.14
C SER A 118 7.53 -27.21 -7.36
N GLU A 119 8.38 -28.04 -7.99
CA GLU A 119 9.20 -27.69 -9.16
C GLU A 119 8.40 -27.09 -10.33
N ASP A 120 7.11 -27.47 -10.46
CA ASP A 120 6.21 -26.95 -11.49
C ASP A 120 5.46 -25.67 -11.08
N GLY A 121 5.73 -25.11 -9.89
CA GLY A 121 5.11 -23.90 -9.38
C GLY A 121 3.61 -24.02 -9.08
N LYS A 122 3.07 -25.25 -8.99
CA LYS A 122 1.61 -25.50 -8.88
C LYS A 122 1.15 -26.08 -7.55
N ARG A 123 2.04 -26.25 -6.60
CA ARG A 123 1.69 -26.69 -5.24
C ARG A 123 2.50 -25.90 -4.23
N ILE A 124 1.82 -25.37 -3.23
CA ILE A 124 2.39 -24.67 -2.10
C ILE A 124 2.03 -25.48 -0.84
N THR A 125 3.00 -25.71 0.04
CA THR A 125 2.79 -26.42 1.30
C THR A 125 3.29 -25.56 2.46
N PHE A 126 2.40 -25.23 3.40
CA PHE A 126 2.71 -24.54 4.65
C PHE A 126 2.70 -25.53 5.82
N LYS A 127 3.62 -25.32 6.76
CA LYS A 127 3.63 -25.94 8.09
C LYS A 127 3.29 -24.86 9.12
N LEU A 128 2.32 -25.13 10.00
CA LEU A 128 1.84 -24.17 10.98
C LEU A 128 2.49 -24.41 12.34
N HIS A 129 2.72 -23.32 13.08
CA HIS A 129 3.11 -23.38 14.49
C HIS A 129 2.10 -24.14 15.32
N ASP A 130 2.56 -24.88 16.31
CA ASP A 130 1.78 -25.34 17.45
C ASP A 130 1.64 -24.23 18.51
N GLU A 131 0.77 -24.48 19.50
CA GLU A 131 0.55 -23.55 20.63
C GLU A 131 0.16 -22.11 20.22
N VAL A 132 -0.51 -21.95 19.07
CA VAL A 132 -1.21 -20.72 18.70
C VAL A 132 -2.69 -20.87 19.02
N PHE A 133 -3.23 -19.99 19.86
CA PHE A 133 -4.60 -20.10 20.37
C PHE A 133 -5.46 -18.91 19.94
N PHE A 134 -6.75 -19.19 19.72
CA PHE A 134 -7.73 -18.11 19.60
C PHE A 134 -7.95 -17.44 20.96
N SER A 135 -8.21 -16.14 20.92
CA SER A 135 -8.64 -15.37 22.09
C SER A 135 -9.98 -15.87 22.63
N PRO A 136 -10.34 -15.55 23.92
CA PRO A 136 -11.68 -15.82 24.42
C PRO A 136 -12.78 -15.25 23.50
N PRO A 137 -13.94 -15.93 23.35
CA PRO A 137 -14.39 -17.08 24.12
C PRO A 137 -14.11 -18.45 23.48
N VAL A 138 -13.27 -18.53 22.44
CA VAL A 138 -13.00 -19.79 21.73
C VAL A 138 -11.95 -20.63 22.46
N ASP A 139 -10.87 -20.02 22.87
CA ASP A 139 -9.85 -20.60 23.79
C ASP A 139 -9.23 -21.95 23.32
N ARG A 140 -9.34 -22.30 22.03
CA ARG A 140 -8.72 -23.50 21.44
C ARG A 140 -7.56 -23.16 20.54
N GLU A 141 -6.75 -24.16 20.29
CA GLU A 141 -5.62 -24.08 19.38
C GLU A 141 -6.09 -23.94 17.91
N VAL A 142 -5.33 -23.16 17.13
CA VAL A 142 -5.52 -22.97 15.69
C VAL A 142 -5.11 -24.22 14.95
N THR A 143 -5.82 -24.56 13.89
CA THR A 143 -5.51 -25.65 12.97
C THR A 143 -5.49 -25.18 11.52
N SER A 144 -4.94 -25.98 10.62
CA SER A 144 -4.95 -25.70 9.17
C SER A 144 -6.35 -25.57 8.60
N ALA A 145 -7.35 -26.22 9.20
CA ALA A 145 -8.76 -26.10 8.81
C ALA A 145 -9.31 -24.69 9.06
N ASP A 146 -8.83 -23.97 10.08
CA ASP A 146 -9.25 -22.60 10.37
C ASP A 146 -8.73 -21.59 9.34
N VAL A 147 -7.55 -21.83 8.80
CA VAL A 147 -7.01 -21.03 7.67
C VAL A 147 -7.77 -21.31 6.39
N LYS A 148 -8.05 -22.58 6.10
CA LYS A 148 -8.88 -22.98 4.96
C LYS A 148 -10.24 -22.31 5.02
N TYR A 149 -10.92 -22.40 6.17
CA TYR A 149 -12.24 -21.78 6.36
C TYR A 149 -12.19 -20.26 6.19
N ALA A 150 -11.15 -19.59 6.70
CA ALA A 150 -10.98 -18.14 6.54
C ALA A 150 -10.98 -17.72 5.06
N ILE A 151 -10.25 -18.45 4.20
CA ILE A 151 -10.20 -18.20 2.76
C ILE A 151 -11.54 -18.50 2.10
N GLU A 152 -12.14 -19.63 2.42
CA GLU A 152 -13.40 -20.10 1.81
C GLU A 152 -14.58 -19.19 2.14
N ARG A 153 -14.69 -18.74 3.41
CA ARG A 153 -15.74 -17.81 3.82
C ARG A 153 -15.62 -16.44 3.12
N GLY A 154 -14.40 -16.04 2.72
CA GLY A 154 -14.16 -14.82 1.95
C GLY A 154 -14.92 -14.77 0.61
N LEU A 155 -15.34 -15.92 0.08
CA LEU A 155 -16.16 -16.02 -1.14
C LEU A 155 -17.66 -15.75 -0.90
N LEU A 156 -18.13 -15.78 0.35
CA LEU A 156 -19.53 -15.52 0.68
C LEU A 156 -19.90 -14.07 0.35
N PRO A 157 -21.03 -13.83 -0.34
CA PRO A 157 -21.47 -12.45 -0.62
C PRO A 157 -21.67 -11.57 0.62
N GLY A 158 -21.92 -12.18 1.78
CA GLY A 158 -22.03 -11.50 3.06
C GLY A 158 -20.71 -11.06 3.67
N VAL A 159 -19.58 -11.68 3.26
CA VAL A 159 -18.21 -11.33 3.66
C VAL A 159 -17.54 -10.46 2.60
N ALA A 160 -17.68 -10.85 1.30
CA ALA A 160 -17.35 -10.05 0.13
C ALA A 160 -15.89 -9.55 0.04
N THR A 161 -14.94 -10.46 0.18
CA THR A 161 -13.51 -10.14 0.00
C THR A 161 -13.20 -9.87 -1.47
N ALA A 162 -12.96 -8.60 -1.82
CA ALA A 162 -12.92 -8.14 -3.21
C ALA A 162 -11.71 -8.65 -4.00
N TYR A 163 -10.54 -8.79 -3.36
CA TYR A 163 -9.26 -9.11 -4.03
C TYR A 163 -9.00 -10.61 -4.26
N LEU A 164 -9.79 -11.50 -3.63
CA LEU A 164 -9.60 -12.95 -3.78
C LEU A 164 -9.57 -13.45 -5.22
N PRO A 165 -10.47 -13.01 -6.13
CA PRO A 165 -10.43 -13.50 -7.51
C PRO A 165 -9.14 -13.12 -8.25
N SER A 166 -8.54 -11.99 -7.95
CA SER A 166 -7.30 -11.53 -8.59
C SER A 166 -6.09 -12.34 -8.14
N TYR A 167 -6.01 -12.70 -6.86
CA TYR A 167 -4.80 -13.31 -6.30
C TYR A 167 -4.92 -14.82 -6.09
N LEU A 168 -6.12 -15.35 -5.82
CA LEU A 168 -6.36 -16.76 -5.55
C LEU A 168 -7.18 -17.45 -6.67
N GLY A 169 -7.48 -16.74 -7.76
CA GLY A 169 -8.31 -17.23 -8.86
C GLY A 169 -7.79 -18.47 -9.57
N ASP A 170 -6.48 -18.77 -9.46
CA ASP A 170 -5.82 -19.94 -10.00
C ASP A 170 -5.79 -21.14 -9.05
N VAL A 171 -6.32 -21.04 -7.83
CA VAL A 171 -6.47 -22.19 -6.94
C VAL A 171 -7.48 -23.17 -7.53
N VAL A 172 -7.11 -24.45 -7.57
CA VAL A 172 -7.96 -25.50 -8.14
C VAL A 172 -9.36 -25.48 -7.52
N GLY A 173 -10.37 -25.37 -8.37
CA GLY A 173 -11.77 -25.32 -7.94
C GLY A 173 -12.28 -23.97 -7.47
N PHE A 174 -11.45 -22.92 -7.39
CA PHE A 174 -11.83 -21.59 -6.92
C PHE A 174 -13.05 -21.01 -7.68
N LYS A 175 -13.01 -21.01 -9.01
CA LYS A 175 -14.10 -20.47 -9.85
C LYS A 175 -15.43 -21.19 -9.62
N ARG A 176 -15.38 -22.52 -9.35
CA ARG A 176 -16.55 -23.31 -9.00
C ARG A 176 -17.10 -22.91 -7.63
N ALA A 177 -16.23 -22.79 -6.62
CA ALA A 177 -16.58 -22.39 -5.26
C ALA A 177 -17.20 -20.99 -5.25
N LEU A 178 -16.61 -20.01 -5.95
CA LEU A 178 -17.13 -18.64 -6.10
C LEU A 178 -18.54 -18.64 -6.73
N LYS A 179 -18.75 -19.44 -7.78
CA LYS A 179 -20.09 -19.57 -8.40
C LYS A 179 -21.11 -20.19 -7.43
N GLN A 180 -20.69 -21.17 -6.63
CA GLN A 180 -21.54 -21.79 -5.60
C GLN A 180 -21.93 -20.76 -4.54
N ALA A 181 -20.98 -20.01 -3.97
CA ALA A 181 -21.24 -18.95 -2.99
C ALA A 181 -22.24 -17.91 -3.50
N ARG A 182 -22.06 -17.44 -4.74
CA ARG A 182 -22.96 -16.47 -5.38
C ARG A 182 -24.37 -17.03 -5.61
N SER A 183 -24.51 -18.33 -5.86
CA SER A 183 -25.81 -18.96 -6.08
C SER A 183 -26.54 -19.32 -4.77
N ASN A 184 -25.84 -19.38 -3.65
CA ASN A 184 -26.38 -19.69 -2.32
C ASN A 184 -25.72 -18.79 -1.24
N PRO A 185 -26.08 -17.49 -1.19
CA PRO A 185 -25.38 -16.50 -0.38
C PRO A 185 -25.33 -16.76 1.13
N THR A 186 -26.23 -17.59 1.65
CA THR A 186 -26.34 -17.94 3.07
C THR A 186 -26.12 -19.43 3.32
N GLY A 187 -25.57 -20.15 2.35
CA GLY A 187 -25.45 -21.60 2.35
C GLY A 187 -24.18 -22.17 3.01
N GLY A 188 -23.47 -21.36 3.78
CA GLY A 188 -22.16 -21.73 4.34
C GLY A 188 -21.02 -21.53 3.35
N ALA A 189 -19.78 -21.52 3.85
CA ALA A 189 -18.58 -21.36 3.05
C ALA A 189 -18.46 -22.51 2.03
N PRO A 190 -18.13 -22.24 0.75
CA PRO A 190 -17.99 -23.29 -0.25
C PRO A 190 -16.62 -23.96 -0.13
N ASP A 191 -16.54 -25.26 -0.36
CA ASP A 191 -15.26 -25.97 -0.41
C ASP A 191 -14.45 -25.60 -1.66
N ILE A 192 -13.21 -25.13 -1.46
CA ILE A 192 -12.21 -24.90 -2.52
C ILE A 192 -11.34 -26.16 -2.62
N GLU A 193 -11.57 -26.98 -3.64
CA GLU A 193 -10.95 -28.31 -3.83
C GLU A 193 -9.42 -28.30 -3.74
N GLY A 194 -8.77 -27.22 -4.18
CA GLY A 194 -7.33 -27.06 -4.17
C GLY A 194 -6.75 -26.73 -2.80
N ILE A 195 -7.55 -26.32 -1.80
CA ILE A 195 -7.07 -26.06 -0.44
C ILE A 195 -7.31 -27.31 0.42
N LYS A 196 -6.23 -27.94 0.85
CA LYS A 196 -6.26 -29.20 1.59
C LYS A 196 -5.59 -29.09 2.95
N THR A 197 -6.17 -29.77 3.92
CA THR A 197 -5.70 -29.84 5.31
C THR A 197 -5.49 -31.30 5.69
N PRO A 198 -4.39 -31.93 5.25
CA PRO A 198 -4.15 -33.37 5.48
C PRO A 198 -3.97 -33.72 6.95
N ASP A 199 -3.58 -32.76 7.75
CA ASP A 199 -3.50 -32.82 9.22
C ASP A 199 -3.65 -31.40 9.81
N ASP A 200 -3.74 -31.28 11.14
CA ASP A 200 -3.99 -30.02 11.85
C ASP A 200 -2.91 -28.95 11.63
N ARG A 201 -1.72 -29.32 11.13
CA ARG A 201 -0.55 -28.42 10.97
C ARG A 201 -0.08 -28.26 9.53
N THR A 202 -0.73 -28.90 8.60
CA THR A 202 -0.32 -28.83 7.20
C THR A 202 -1.44 -28.24 6.36
N LEU A 203 -1.15 -27.15 5.65
CA LEU A 203 -2.00 -26.56 4.63
C LEU A 203 -1.34 -26.76 3.26
N VAL A 204 -2.08 -27.32 2.29
CA VAL A 204 -1.61 -27.48 0.92
C VAL A 204 -2.53 -26.72 -0.02
N ILE A 205 -1.96 -25.93 -0.93
CA ILE A 205 -2.69 -25.19 -1.95
C ILE A 205 -2.25 -25.70 -3.33
N GLU A 206 -3.18 -26.20 -4.12
CA GLU A 206 -2.95 -26.67 -5.49
C GLU A 206 -3.45 -25.62 -6.49
N LEU A 207 -2.67 -25.35 -7.53
CA LEU A 207 -2.89 -24.31 -8.52
C LEU A 207 -3.11 -24.90 -9.92
N GLU A 208 -3.96 -24.26 -10.71
CA GLU A 208 -4.17 -24.58 -12.13
C GLU A 208 -2.99 -24.11 -13.00
N ARG A 209 -2.39 -22.95 -12.65
CA ARG A 209 -1.24 -22.32 -13.32
C ARG A 209 -0.07 -22.16 -12.34
N PRO A 210 1.17 -21.96 -12.79
CA PRO A 210 2.35 -21.78 -11.91
C PRO A 210 2.41 -20.37 -11.31
N THR A 211 1.41 -19.99 -10.54
CA THR A 211 1.26 -18.66 -9.91
C THR A 211 1.55 -18.69 -8.41
N ALA A 212 2.41 -19.62 -7.96
CA ALA A 212 2.74 -19.77 -6.54
C ALA A 212 3.31 -18.48 -5.92
N ALA A 213 4.16 -17.73 -6.63
CA ALA A 213 4.73 -16.47 -6.14
C ALA A 213 3.63 -15.48 -5.75
N THR A 214 2.66 -15.23 -6.63
CA THR A 214 1.51 -14.34 -6.34
C THR A 214 0.69 -14.83 -5.15
N VAL A 215 0.37 -16.12 -5.10
CA VAL A 215 -0.46 -16.69 -4.03
C VAL A 215 0.24 -16.59 -2.67
N ILE A 216 1.53 -16.86 -2.61
CA ILE A 216 2.35 -16.74 -1.40
C ILE A 216 2.31 -15.29 -0.89
N GLN A 217 2.61 -14.33 -1.75
CA GLN A 217 2.57 -12.91 -1.40
C GLN A 217 1.18 -12.50 -0.88
N ALA A 218 0.10 -12.91 -1.55
CA ALA A 218 -1.27 -12.60 -1.17
C ALA A 218 -1.68 -13.20 0.18
N LEU A 219 -1.02 -14.28 0.64
CA LEU A 219 -1.30 -14.89 1.94
C LEU A 219 -0.62 -14.15 3.12
N SER A 220 0.07 -13.05 2.87
CA SER A 220 0.41 -12.04 3.89
C SER A 220 -0.76 -11.11 4.20
N LEU A 221 -1.79 -11.06 3.35
CA LEU A 221 -3.00 -10.28 3.58
C LEU A 221 -3.88 -10.90 4.67
N PRO A 222 -4.74 -10.11 5.33
CA PRO A 222 -5.57 -10.56 6.45
C PRO A 222 -6.49 -11.75 6.16
N ILE A 223 -6.75 -12.06 4.89
CA ILE A 223 -7.57 -13.22 4.48
C ILE A 223 -7.02 -14.56 4.98
N SER A 224 -5.71 -14.66 5.23
CA SER A 224 -5.07 -15.87 5.75
C SER A 224 -5.10 -15.97 7.27
N ALA A 225 -5.60 -14.94 7.98
CA ALA A 225 -5.81 -15.00 9.42
C ALA A 225 -6.86 -16.08 9.77
N PRO A 226 -6.55 -17.07 10.63
CA PRO A 226 -7.43 -18.20 10.87
C PRO A 226 -8.75 -17.76 11.51
N VAL A 227 -9.84 -18.42 11.12
CA VAL A 227 -11.20 -18.20 11.64
C VAL A 227 -11.80 -19.55 12.05
N PRO A 228 -12.26 -19.70 13.31
CA PRO A 228 -12.85 -20.96 13.78
C PRO A 228 -14.27 -21.14 13.22
N GLU A 229 -14.45 -22.11 12.32
CA GLU A 229 -15.72 -22.36 11.62
C GLU A 229 -16.89 -22.53 12.58
N GLU A 230 -16.75 -23.39 13.59
CA GLU A 230 -17.80 -23.70 14.55
C GLU A 230 -18.30 -22.51 15.38
N TYR A 231 -17.48 -21.45 15.43
CA TYR A 231 -17.83 -20.19 16.09
C TYR A 231 -18.38 -19.17 15.10
N ALA A 232 -17.79 -19.06 13.91
CA ALA A 232 -18.08 -18.01 12.94
C ALA A 232 -19.27 -18.29 12.02
N GLU A 233 -19.56 -19.57 11.67
CA GLU A 233 -20.57 -19.97 10.68
C GLU A 233 -21.97 -19.38 10.95
N LYS A 234 -22.35 -19.28 12.22
CA LYS A 234 -23.65 -18.72 12.63
C LYS A 234 -23.80 -17.23 12.31
N PHE A 235 -22.68 -16.49 12.27
CA PHE A 235 -22.63 -15.07 11.93
C PHE A 235 -22.54 -14.89 10.42
N ASP A 236 -21.84 -15.79 9.72
CA ASP A 236 -21.72 -15.82 8.27
C ASP A 236 -23.02 -16.30 7.56
N ALA A 237 -23.91 -16.92 8.30
CA ALA A 237 -25.28 -17.24 7.81
C ALA A 237 -26.13 -15.97 7.57
N GLU A 238 -25.70 -14.82 8.03
CA GLU A 238 -26.32 -13.51 7.78
C GLU A 238 -25.68 -12.83 6.56
N ASN A 239 -26.42 -11.95 5.89
CA ASN A 239 -25.91 -11.16 4.77
C ASN A 239 -26.35 -9.69 4.92
N PRO A 240 -25.42 -8.76 5.23
CA PRO A 240 -23.98 -8.99 5.45
C PRO A 240 -23.68 -9.83 6.70
N SER A 241 -22.50 -10.47 6.72
CA SER A 241 -22.00 -11.21 7.88
C SER A 241 -21.89 -10.29 9.10
N THR A 242 -22.26 -10.82 10.27
CA THR A 242 -22.13 -10.09 11.54
C THR A 242 -20.90 -10.51 12.35
N TYR A 243 -20.02 -11.38 11.78
CA TYR A 243 -18.78 -11.83 12.43
C TYR A 243 -17.89 -10.68 12.88
N GLY A 244 -17.86 -9.56 12.15
CA GLY A 244 -17.10 -8.36 12.53
C GLY A 244 -17.39 -7.81 13.92
N ASN A 245 -18.55 -8.13 14.52
CA ASN A 245 -18.88 -7.77 15.92
C ASN A 245 -18.43 -8.83 16.95
N HIS A 246 -17.90 -9.95 16.48
CA HIS A 246 -17.59 -11.14 17.28
C HIS A 246 -16.23 -11.76 16.96
N VAL A 247 -15.35 -11.01 16.31
CA VAL A 247 -14.03 -11.50 15.88
C VAL A 247 -13.24 -12.05 17.06
N VAL A 248 -12.57 -13.19 16.86
CA VAL A 248 -11.56 -13.74 17.76
C VAL A 248 -10.18 -13.60 17.14
N PHE A 249 -9.19 -13.42 17.97
CA PHE A 249 -7.86 -12.97 17.58
C PHE A 249 -6.80 -14.01 17.93
N THR A 250 -5.69 -14.01 17.21
CA THR A 250 -4.58 -14.96 17.40
C THR A 250 -3.25 -14.29 17.68
N GLY A 251 -3.15 -12.98 17.50
CA GLY A 251 -1.97 -12.17 17.76
C GLY A 251 -1.84 -11.72 19.23
N PRO A 252 -0.84 -10.86 19.53
CA PRO A 252 -0.56 -10.39 20.88
C PRO A 252 -1.64 -9.51 21.49
N TYR A 253 -2.46 -8.89 20.64
CA TYR A 253 -3.54 -8.02 21.06
C TYR A 253 -4.89 -8.52 20.57
N MET A 254 -5.94 -8.02 21.21
CA MET A 254 -7.34 -8.27 20.85
C MET A 254 -8.18 -7.03 21.12
N VAL A 255 -9.24 -6.84 20.36
CA VAL A 255 -10.26 -5.85 20.72
C VAL A 255 -11.01 -6.35 21.95
N GLN A 256 -11.20 -5.48 22.95
CA GLN A 256 -11.87 -5.84 24.20
C GLN A 256 -13.26 -6.41 23.93
N ASN A 257 -13.54 -7.62 24.41
CA ASN A 257 -14.81 -8.31 24.27
C ASN A 257 -15.44 -8.65 25.63
N ASN A 258 -16.68 -9.12 25.60
CA ASN A 258 -17.38 -9.69 26.75
C ASN A 258 -17.35 -11.24 26.71
N ALA A 259 -17.88 -11.89 27.75
CA ALA A 259 -17.92 -13.35 27.84
C ALA A 259 -18.75 -14.04 26.73
N GLN A 260 -19.58 -13.32 26.01
CA GLN A 260 -20.35 -13.78 24.85
C GLN A 260 -19.60 -13.58 23.51
N GLY A 261 -18.41 -12.98 23.55
CA GLY A 261 -17.59 -12.70 22.39
C GLY A 261 -17.97 -11.40 21.64
N GLU A 262 -18.90 -10.59 22.18
CA GLU A 262 -19.22 -9.31 21.58
C GLU A 262 -18.09 -8.30 21.83
N LEU A 263 -17.67 -7.57 20.79
CA LEU A 263 -16.59 -6.59 20.86
C LEU A 263 -17.06 -5.28 21.55
N VAL A 264 -17.14 -5.29 22.87
CA VAL A 264 -17.54 -4.11 23.67
C VAL A 264 -16.49 -2.98 23.61
N GLY A 265 -15.30 -3.26 23.14
CA GLY A 265 -14.24 -2.28 22.87
C GLY A 265 -14.39 -1.58 21.52
N TYR A 266 -15.23 -2.06 20.62
CA TYR A 266 -15.49 -1.44 19.32
C TYR A 266 -16.77 -0.61 19.36
N LYS A 267 -16.64 0.67 19.10
CA LYS A 267 -17.74 1.63 18.99
C LYS A 267 -17.59 2.38 17.68
N PRO A 268 -18.22 1.91 16.60
CA PRO A 268 -18.04 2.44 15.25
C PRO A 268 -18.07 3.97 15.18
N GLY A 269 -17.08 4.57 14.50
CA GLY A 269 -16.91 6.01 14.33
C GLY A 269 -16.56 6.78 15.60
N ARG A 270 -16.10 6.10 16.67
CA ARG A 270 -15.76 6.73 17.95
C ARG A 270 -14.51 6.21 18.61
N GLU A 271 -14.41 4.88 18.82
CA GLU A 271 -13.37 4.30 19.66
C GLU A 271 -13.16 2.81 19.40
N ILE A 272 -11.91 2.40 19.28
CA ILE A 272 -11.50 0.99 19.36
C ILE A 272 -10.55 0.84 20.56
N ARG A 273 -10.90 -0.04 21.50
CA ARG A 273 -10.06 -0.39 22.65
C ARG A 273 -9.43 -1.76 22.46
N ILE A 274 -8.14 -1.79 22.43
CA ILE A 274 -7.29 -2.95 22.19
C ILE A 274 -6.57 -3.26 23.50
N VAL A 275 -6.58 -4.53 23.90
CA VAL A 275 -5.96 -5.04 25.12
C VAL A 275 -5.10 -6.25 24.79
N ARG A 276 -4.23 -6.67 25.68
CA ARG A 276 -3.45 -7.90 25.50
C ARG A 276 -4.37 -9.11 25.34
N ASN A 277 -4.04 -9.97 24.38
CA ASN A 277 -4.67 -11.27 24.25
C ASN A 277 -4.12 -12.22 25.33
N PRO A 278 -4.94 -12.73 26.26
CA PRO A 278 -4.47 -13.59 27.34
C PRO A 278 -3.97 -14.96 26.85
N ASN A 279 -4.35 -15.37 25.64
CA ASN A 279 -4.00 -16.66 25.07
C ASN A 279 -2.80 -16.57 24.10
N TRP A 280 -2.23 -15.38 23.93
CA TRP A 280 -1.06 -15.20 23.07
C TRP A 280 0.20 -15.84 23.69
N ASN A 281 0.92 -16.60 22.85
CA ASN A 281 2.19 -17.23 23.22
C ASN A 281 3.37 -16.41 22.65
N PRO A 282 4.17 -15.73 23.49
CA PRO A 282 5.31 -14.94 23.01
C PRO A 282 6.50 -15.78 22.53
N ASP A 283 6.53 -17.10 22.83
CA ASP A 283 7.67 -17.95 22.51
C ASP A 283 7.69 -18.37 21.02
N ASN A 284 6.57 -18.20 20.31
CA ASN A 284 6.44 -18.51 18.89
C ASN A 284 5.95 -17.31 18.03
N ASP A 285 6.13 -16.10 18.54
CA ASP A 285 5.76 -14.86 17.84
C ASP A 285 6.90 -13.84 17.95
N TRP A 286 7.33 -13.28 16.84
CA TRP A 286 8.39 -12.28 16.79
C TRP A 286 7.98 -10.91 17.37
N ARG A 287 6.68 -10.63 17.50
CA ARG A 287 6.16 -9.36 18.00
C ARG A 287 6.45 -9.16 19.47
N PRO A 288 7.10 -8.05 19.89
CA PRO A 288 7.44 -7.81 21.29
C PRO A 288 6.24 -7.46 22.17
N ALA A 289 5.21 -6.82 21.59
CA ALA A 289 3.97 -6.40 22.27
C ALA A 289 4.24 -5.65 23.58
N TYR A 290 4.80 -4.44 23.51
CA TYR A 290 5.21 -3.68 24.68
C TYR A 290 4.05 -3.15 25.53
N LEU A 291 3.00 -2.61 24.88
CA LEU A 291 1.92 -1.88 25.53
C LEU A 291 0.90 -2.79 26.24
N ASP A 292 0.28 -2.30 27.31
CA ASP A 292 -0.82 -3.00 27.98
C ASP A 292 -2.17 -2.74 27.31
N LYS A 293 -2.33 -1.53 26.75
CA LYS A 293 -3.57 -1.09 26.12
C LYS A 293 -3.32 -0.06 25.03
N ILE A 294 -4.12 -0.13 23.98
CA ILE A 294 -4.13 0.85 22.90
C ILE A 294 -5.57 1.33 22.73
N THR A 295 -5.75 2.64 22.65
CA THR A 295 -7.06 3.25 22.42
C THR A 295 -7.00 4.08 21.14
N ILE A 296 -7.68 3.63 20.09
CA ILE A 296 -7.88 4.42 18.88
C ILE A 296 -9.14 5.27 19.10
N ARG A 297 -9.00 6.58 18.93
CA ARG A 297 -10.10 7.56 19.00
C ARG A 297 -10.35 8.12 17.61
N GLU A 298 -11.56 8.03 17.15
CA GLU A 298 -12.01 8.38 15.82
C GLU A 298 -12.81 9.70 15.80
N GLY A 299 -13.07 10.23 14.61
CA GLY A 299 -13.87 11.43 14.40
C GLY A 299 -13.09 12.75 14.46
N PHE A 300 -11.77 12.72 14.29
CA PHE A 300 -10.90 13.90 14.26
C PHE A 300 -10.79 14.50 12.85
N ALA A 301 -11.92 14.94 12.28
CA ALA A 301 -11.98 15.51 10.94
C ALA A 301 -11.14 16.81 10.78
N ASP A 302 -10.90 17.57 11.85
CA ASP A 302 -9.92 18.65 11.88
C ASP A 302 -8.52 18.07 12.11
N THR A 303 -7.89 17.61 11.03
CA THR A 303 -6.59 16.94 11.07
C THR A 303 -5.47 17.87 11.56
N ALA A 304 -5.57 19.20 11.35
CA ALA A 304 -4.59 20.14 11.86
C ALA A 304 -4.62 20.24 13.40
N SER A 305 -5.82 20.33 13.97
CA SER A 305 -5.99 20.31 15.43
C SER A 305 -5.59 18.98 16.05
N ALA A 306 -5.92 17.87 15.41
CA ALA A 306 -5.54 16.54 15.87
C ALA A 306 -4.03 16.34 15.86
N SER A 307 -3.36 16.74 14.77
CA SER A 307 -1.90 16.66 14.63
C SER A 307 -1.17 17.47 15.71
N ARG A 308 -1.60 18.70 15.98
CA ARG A 308 -1.00 19.51 17.06
C ARG A 308 -1.18 18.89 18.44
N ARG A 309 -2.33 18.24 18.72
CA ARG A 309 -2.53 17.50 19.97
C ARG A 309 -1.55 16.34 20.16
N ILE A 310 -1.18 15.67 19.07
CA ILE A 310 -0.17 14.62 19.11
C ILE A 310 1.19 15.23 19.40
N LEU A 311 1.62 16.24 18.66
CA LEU A 311 2.91 16.90 18.86
C LEU A 311 3.06 17.51 20.27
N GLU A 312 1.96 17.99 20.87
CA GLU A 312 1.91 18.54 22.24
C GLU A 312 1.80 17.45 23.33
N GLY A 313 1.69 16.16 22.99
CA GLY A 313 1.62 15.05 23.93
C GLY A 313 0.24 14.78 24.55
N SER A 314 -0.85 15.35 23.98
CA SER A 314 -2.22 15.06 24.44
C SER A 314 -2.78 13.74 23.88
N ALA A 315 -2.11 13.17 22.88
CA ALA A 315 -2.27 11.84 22.32
C ALA A 315 -0.91 11.42 21.75
N GLN A 316 -0.73 10.15 21.40
CA GLN A 316 0.60 9.66 21.08
C GLN A 316 0.92 9.58 19.59
N VAL A 317 0.01 9.07 18.76
CA VAL A 317 0.28 8.85 17.32
C VAL A 317 -0.95 9.13 16.45
N ASN A 318 -0.70 9.42 15.16
CA ASN A 318 -1.77 9.47 14.16
C ASN A 318 -2.13 8.06 13.68
N GLY A 319 -3.42 7.85 13.43
CA GLY A 319 -3.93 6.68 12.71
C GLY A 319 -4.00 6.97 11.20
N ASP A 320 -5.22 7.05 10.67
CA ASP A 320 -5.48 7.36 9.25
C ASP A 320 -5.38 8.85 8.90
N LEU A 321 -5.31 9.73 9.89
CA LEU A 321 -5.21 11.17 9.63
C LEU A 321 -3.83 11.53 9.06
N THR A 322 -3.84 12.23 7.93
CA THR A 322 -2.63 12.80 7.33
C THR A 322 -2.43 14.21 7.89
N PRO A 323 -1.26 14.53 8.48
CA PRO A 323 -0.96 15.89 8.89
C PRO A 323 -1.03 16.85 7.70
N PRO A 324 -1.71 18.02 7.81
CA PRO A 324 -1.75 18.97 6.71
C PRO A 324 -0.36 19.55 6.39
N PRO A 325 -0.11 20.03 5.16
CA PRO A 325 1.18 20.59 4.74
C PRO A 325 1.74 21.65 5.69
N THR A 326 0.87 22.51 6.25
CA THR A 326 1.28 23.54 7.21
C THR A 326 1.78 22.96 8.52
N VAL A 327 1.19 21.86 9.00
CA VAL A 327 1.64 21.19 10.22
C VAL A 327 2.92 20.38 9.97
N ILE A 328 3.05 19.76 8.81
CA ILE A 328 4.30 19.09 8.41
C ILE A 328 5.44 20.08 8.41
N GLN A 329 5.25 21.27 7.83
CA GLN A 329 6.27 22.32 7.82
C GLN A 329 6.58 22.83 9.24
N GLU A 330 5.55 23.14 10.06
CA GLU A 330 5.72 23.54 11.46
C GLU A 330 6.52 22.49 12.24
N ALA A 331 6.21 21.20 12.06
CA ALA A 331 6.90 20.10 12.73
C ALA A 331 8.34 19.93 12.25
N ALA A 332 8.60 20.04 10.95
CA ALA A 332 9.95 19.97 10.41
C ALA A 332 10.88 21.08 10.94
N GLU A 333 10.31 22.27 11.26
CA GLU A 333 11.08 23.41 11.78
C GLU A 333 11.25 23.38 13.31
N SER A 334 10.35 22.77 14.08
CA SER A 334 10.26 22.99 15.52
C SER A 334 9.97 21.77 16.39
N ALA A 335 9.65 20.60 15.82
CA ALA A 335 9.39 19.40 16.62
C ALA A 335 10.68 18.80 17.19
N GLU A 336 10.56 18.06 18.29
CA GLU A 336 11.67 17.27 18.82
C GLU A 336 12.06 16.16 17.84
N PRO A 337 13.34 15.76 17.79
CA PRO A 337 13.78 14.67 16.90
C PRO A 337 12.94 13.41 17.08
N GLY A 338 12.49 12.84 15.96
CA GLY A 338 11.66 11.64 15.91
C GLY A 338 10.16 11.89 16.10
N GLN A 339 9.69 13.11 16.38
CA GLN A 339 8.24 13.40 16.41
C GLN A 339 7.60 13.48 15.03
N LEU A 340 8.38 13.74 13.99
CA LEU A 340 7.98 13.73 12.59
C LEU A 340 8.86 12.71 11.88
N THR A 341 8.22 11.74 11.24
CA THR A 341 8.92 10.72 10.44
C THR A 341 8.23 10.51 9.11
N ALA A 342 8.98 10.05 8.13
CA ALA A 342 8.48 9.68 6.82
C ALA A 342 8.98 8.28 6.45
N THR A 343 8.14 7.55 5.70
CA THR A 343 8.44 6.19 5.24
C THR A 343 7.93 6.04 3.81
N PRO A 344 8.64 5.38 2.90
CA PRO A 344 8.11 5.03 1.59
C PRO A 344 6.84 4.20 1.75
N SER A 345 5.72 4.65 1.19
CA SER A 345 4.44 3.94 1.36
C SER A 345 4.30 2.74 0.40
N GLY A 346 5.17 2.66 -0.61
CA GLY A 346 5.00 1.71 -1.72
C GLY A 346 3.74 2.00 -2.54
N GLY A 347 3.40 3.27 -2.68
CA GLY A 347 2.24 3.74 -3.43
C GLY A 347 2.56 4.91 -4.36
N ASN A 348 1.60 5.19 -5.21
CA ASN A 348 1.64 6.31 -6.12
C ASN A 348 0.33 7.09 -6.11
N ARG A 349 0.38 8.32 -6.63
CA ARG A 349 -0.83 9.06 -6.99
C ARG A 349 -0.73 9.58 -8.39
N TYR A 350 -1.89 9.57 -9.03
CA TYR A 350 -2.01 10.00 -10.41
C TYR A 350 -3.38 10.63 -10.67
N ILE A 351 -3.52 11.26 -11.82
CA ILE A 351 -4.77 11.79 -12.33
C ILE A 351 -5.18 10.88 -13.48
N ALA A 352 -6.24 10.11 -13.29
CA ALA A 352 -6.71 9.18 -14.31
C ALA A 352 -7.49 9.95 -15.41
N LEU A 353 -7.14 9.66 -16.65
CA LEU A 353 -7.78 10.18 -17.86
C LEU A 353 -8.60 9.05 -18.49
N ASN A 354 -9.91 9.25 -18.67
CA ASN A 354 -10.80 8.22 -19.20
C ASN A 354 -10.51 7.95 -20.68
N THR A 355 -9.80 6.87 -20.96
CA THR A 355 -9.37 6.51 -22.34
C THR A 355 -10.52 6.09 -23.25
N GLN A 356 -11.71 5.89 -22.70
CA GLN A 356 -12.91 5.49 -23.46
C GLN A 356 -13.84 6.67 -23.78
N ALA A 357 -13.50 7.88 -23.31
CA ALA A 357 -14.36 9.05 -23.46
C ALA A 357 -13.63 10.22 -24.15
N PRO A 358 -14.23 10.86 -25.20
CA PRO A 358 -13.69 12.09 -25.77
C PRO A 358 -13.55 13.19 -24.70
N PRO A 359 -12.48 14.02 -24.75
CA PRO A 359 -11.42 14.03 -25.75
C PRO A 359 -10.24 13.11 -25.42
N PHE A 360 -10.28 12.35 -24.32
CA PHE A 360 -9.17 11.52 -23.84
C PHE A 360 -9.12 10.12 -24.48
N ASP A 361 -10.02 9.80 -25.41
CA ASP A 361 -9.87 8.65 -26.32
C ASP A 361 -8.70 8.84 -27.31
N ASP A 362 -8.30 10.08 -27.61
CA ASP A 362 -7.09 10.38 -28.38
C ASP A 362 -5.84 10.41 -27.47
N ILE A 363 -4.87 9.56 -27.77
CA ILE A 363 -3.61 9.46 -27.02
C ILE A 363 -2.79 10.76 -27.07
N ASN A 364 -2.85 11.54 -28.19
CA ASN A 364 -2.11 12.78 -28.30
C ASN A 364 -2.70 13.86 -27.39
N VAL A 365 -4.02 13.87 -27.20
CA VAL A 365 -4.65 14.75 -26.20
C VAL A 365 -4.17 14.38 -24.80
N ARG A 366 -4.10 13.10 -24.46
CA ARG A 366 -3.59 12.66 -23.15
C ARG A 366 -2.12 13.06 -22.93
N LYS A 367 -1.26 12.85 -23.96
CA LYS A 367 0.14 13.29 -23.93
C LYS A 367 0.27 14.81 -23.75
N ALA A 368 -0.57 15.58 -24.45
CA ALA A 368 -0.61 17.03 -24.30
C ALA A 368 -0.96 17.46 -22.86
N VAL A 369 -1.94 16.80 -22.24
CA VAL A 369 -2.36 17.11 -20.86
C VAL A 369 -1.26 16.75 -19.86
N ILE A 370 -0.57 15.63 -20.04
CA ILE A 370 0.58 15.29 -19.18
C ILE A 370 1.69 16.32 -19.33
N ALA A 371 2.06 16.67 -20.57
CA ALA A 371 3.08 17.67 -20.86
C ALA A 371 2.74 19.06 -20.30
N ALA A 372 1.47 19.44 -20.26
CA ALA A 372 1.02 20.72 -19.69
C ALA A 372 0.97 20.73 -18.16
N SER A 373 0.99 19.56 -17.51
CA SER A 373 0.79 19.43 -16.07
C SER A 373 2.05 19.77 -15.28
N ASP A 374 1.96 20.73 -14.37
CA ASP A 374 2.99 21.00 -13.37
C ASP A 374 2.91 19.95 -12.23
N ARG A 375 3.65 18.84 -12.40
CA ARG A 375 3.69 17.73 -11.45
C ARG A 375 4.37 18.11 -10.13
N THR A 376 5.30 19.05 -10.16
CA THR A 376 5.92 19.64 -8.97
C THR A 376 4.89 20.41 -8.14
N ALA A 377 4.07 21.25 -8.77
CA ALA A 377 2.98 21.95 -8.08
C ALA A 377 1.95 20.96 -7.55
N LEU A 378 1.56 19.91 -8.31
CA LEU A 378 0.67 18.84 -7.85
C LEU A 378 1.20 18.16 -6.58
N ARG A 379 2.48 17.76 -6.55
CA ARG A 379 3.14 17.21 -5.34
C ARG A 379 3.09 18.21 -4.18
N ASN A 380 3.37 19.50 -4.45
CA ASN A 380 3.43 20.52 -3.41
C ASN A 380 2.08 20.77 -2.74
N THR A 381 0.94 20.54 -3.41
CA THR A 381 -0.38 20.60 -2.76
C THR A 381 -0.50 19.63 -1.60
N ARG A 382 0.29 18.55 -1.60
CA ARG A 382 0.25 17.49 -0.58
C ARG A 382 1.25 17.69 0.57
N GLY A 383 2.23 18.56 0.44
CA GLY A 383 3.20 18.86 1.50
C GLY A 383 4.67 18.90 1.04
N GLY A 384 4.94 18.84 -0.25
CA GLY A 384 6.28 18.99 -0.82
C GLY A 384 7.13 17.71 -0.78
N GLU A 385 8.44 17.85 -0.66
CA GLU A 385 9.40 16.76 -0.84
C GLU A 385 9.29 15.65 0.20
N LEU A 386 8.95 15.96 1.44
CA LEU A 386 8.81 14.95 2.49
C LEU A 386 7.66 13.97 2.23
N VAL A 387 6.61 14.39 1.52
CA VAL A 387 5.45 13.54 1.21
C VAL A 387 5.64 12.71 -0.05
N GLY A 388 6.76 12.86 -0.74
CA GLY A 388 7.11 12.01 -1.89
C GLY A 388 7.88 12.71 -2.99
N SER A 389 8.43 11.91 -3.89
CA SER A 389 9.12 12.35 -5.10
C SER A 389 8.15 12.52 -6.26
N VAL A 390 8.50 13.38 -7.24
CA VAL A 390 7.70 13.50 -8.47
C VAL A 390 7.78 12.21 -9.27
N ALA A 391 6.62 11.58 -9.50
CA ALA A 391 6.55 10.33 -10.24
C ALA A 391 6.72 10.54 -11.75
N THR A 392 7.44 9.63 -12.38
CA THR A 392 7.69 9.59 -13.82
C THR A 392 7.04 8.37 -14.50
N HIS A 393 6.66 7.36 -13.70
CA HIS A 393 5.92 6.16 -14.08
C HIS A 393 5.13 5.63 -12.87
N PHE A 394 4.59 4.41 -12.91
CA PHE A 394 3.60 3.95 -11.92
C PHE A 394 4.17 3.04 -10.83
N LEU A 395 5.23 2.26 -11.07
CA LEU A 395 5.89 1.52 -10.00
C LEU A 395 6.63 2.49 -9.06
N PRO A 396 6.45 2.38 -7.73
CA PRO A 396 7.14 3.26 -6.77
C PRO A 396 8.59 2.79 -6.50
N PRO A 397 9.44 3.66 -5.95
CA PRO A 397 10.79 3.29 -5.52
C PRO A 397 10.81 2.06 -4.59
N ASN A 398 11.87 1.26 -4.68
CA ASN A 398 12.05 0.00 -3.95
C ASN A 398 11.07 -1.12 -4.36
N PHE A 399 10.47 -0.99 -5.53
CA PHE A 399 9.56 -2.00 -6.06
C PHE A 399 10.25 -2.83 -7.15
N PRO A 400 10.03 -4.15 -7.24
CA PRO A 400 10.52 -4.93 -8.36
C PRO A 400 10.00 -4.35 -9.70
N GLY A 401 10.89 -4.04 -10.62
CA GLY A 401 10.56 -3.39 -11.89
C GLY A 401 10.69 -1.88 -11.90
N PHE A 402 10.96 -1.21 -10.76
CA PHE A 402 11.13 0.24 -10.71
C PHE A 402 12.32 0.73 -11.53
N GLU A 403 13.48 0.12 -11.34
CA GLU A 403 14.70 0.47 -12.08
C GLU A 403 14.58 0.12 -13.56
N GLU A 404 13.96 -1.00 -13.87
CA GLU A 404 13.70 -1.47 -15.23
C GLU A 404 12.68 -0.59 -15.98
N ALA A 405 11.77 0.06 -15.25
CA ALA A 405 10.84 1.06 -15.82
C ALA A 405 11.53 2.39 -16.15
N GLY A 406 12.75 2.62 -15.63
CA GLY A 406 13.53 3.84 -15.82
C GLY A 406 13.94 4.53 -14.53
N GLY A 407 13.60 3.96 -13.36
CA GLY A 407 13.94 4.52 -12.06
C GLY A 407 13.38 5.94 -11.87
N VAL A 408 14.08 6.75 -11.09
CA VAL A 408 13.68 8.14 -10.80
C VAL A 408 13.56 9.02 -12.06
N GLU A 409 14.41 8.77 -13.05
CA GLU A 409 14.40 9.54 -14.31
C GLU A 409 13.22 9.17 -15.20
N GLY A 410 12.74 7.93 -15.07
CA GLY A 410 11.63 7.38 -15.85
C GLY A 410 11.98 7.05 -17.31
N PRO A 411 10.98 6.63 -18.10
CA PRO A 411 11.17 6.35 -19.51
C PRO A 411 11.45 7.63 -20.32
N ASP A 412 12.27 7.52 -21.38
CA ASP A 412 12.61 8.65 -22.28
C ASP A 412 11.39 9.06 -23.14
N LEU A 413 10.46 9.79 -22.51
CA LEU A 413 9.22 10.29 -23.10
C LEU A 413 9.16 11.81 -22.97
N ASP A 414 9.15 12.53 -24.12
CA ASP A 414 9.21 13.99 -24.17
C ASP A 414 8.06 14.68 -23.40
N PHE A 415 6.88 14.06 -23.36
CA PHE A 415 5.72 14.59 -22.62
C PHE A 415 5.81 14.44 -21.09
N LEU A 416 6.82 13.72 -20.58
CA LEU A 416 7.13 13.57 -19.15
C LEU A 416 8.45 14.24 -18.75
N ALA A 417 9.21 14.79 -19.71
CA ALA A 417 10.56 15.26 -19.46
C ALA A 417 10.65 16.46 -18.48
N SER A 418 9.64 17.34 -18.49
CA SER A 418 9.57 18.51 -17.57
C SER A 418 8.61 18.23 -16.42
N PRO A 419 9.06 18.18 -15.16
CA PRO A 419 8.17 18.04 -14.00
C PRO A 419 7.33 19.31 -13.74
N GLU A 420 7.77 20.48 -14.18
CA GLU A 420 7.04 21.76 -14.09
C GLU A 420 6.08 22.01 -15.27
N GLY A 421 6.01 21.03 -16.18
CA GLY A 421 5.24 21.13 -17.42
C GLY A 421 6.01 21.80 -18.57
N ASP A 422 5.59 21.50 -19.80
CA ASP A 422 6.14 22.06 -21.04
C ASP A 422 4.99 22.34 -22.03
N MET A 423 4.59 23.61 -22.11
CA MET A 423 3.50 24.02 -23.00
C MET A 423 3.87 23.94 -24.48
N GLU A 424 5.14 23.98 -24.87
CA GLU A 424 5.56 23.84 -26.27
C GLU A 424 5.35 22.38 -26.74
N VAL A 425 5.75 21.42 -25.91
CA VAL A 425 5.51 19.98 -26.12
C VAL A 425 4.00 19.69 -26.08
N ALA A 426 3.27 20.26 -25.12
CA ALA A 426 1.83 20.09 -25.00
C ALA A 426 1.07 20.57 -26.26
N GLU A 427 1.38 21.78 -26.74
CA GLU A 427 0.79 22.32 -27.98
C GLU A 427 1.18 21.53 -29.24
N LYS A 428 2.40 20.92 -29.28
CA LYS A 428 2.80 19.98 -30.32
C LYS A 428 1.83 18.81 -30.40
N TYR A 429 1.58 18.14 -29.26
CA TYR A 429 0.67 16.99 -29.20
C TYR A 429 -0.79 17.37 -29.48
N MET A 430 -1.25 18.56 -29.08
CA MET A 430 -2.58 19.06 -29.47
C MET A 430 -2.69 19.22 -31.00
N ARG A 431 -1.63 19.69 -31.68
CA ARG A 431 -1.62 19.75 -33.15
C ARG A 431 -1.64 18.37 -33.81
N GLU A 432 -0.94 17.40 -33.22
CA GLU A 432 -0.95 15.99 -33.66
C GLU A 432 -2.36 15.35 -33.47
N ALA A 433 -3.10 15.78 -32.45
CA ALA A 433 -4.51 15.43 -32.24
C ALA A 433 -5.49 16.15 -33.19
N GLY A 434 -4.99 17.06 -34.08
CA GLY A 434 -5.80 17.75 -35.06
C GLY A 434 -6.27 19.15 -34.65
N TYR A 435 -5.85 19.70 -33.52
CA TYR A 435 -6.14 21.08 -33.11
C TYR A 435 -5.07 22.03 -33.68
N GLU A 436 -5.37 22.71 -34.78
CA GLU A 436 -4.38 23.50 -35.55
C GLU A 436 -3.69 24.60 -34.72
N SER A 437 -4.40 25.24 -33.78
CA SER A 437 -3.85 26.27 -32.90
C SER A 437 -2.90 25.69 -31.83
N GLY A 438 -2.90 24.38 -31.62
CA GLY A 438 -2.25 23.73 -30.47
C GLY A 438 -3.08 23.79 -29.19
N ARG A 439 -4.35 24.21 -29.27
CA ARG A 439 -5.30 24.29 -28.15
C ARG A 439 -6.64 23.72 -28.56
N CYS A 440 -7.44 23.31 -27.58
CA CYS A 440 -8.76 22.76 -27.85
C CYS A 440 -9.64 23.77 -28.65
N GLU A 441 -10.30 23.29 -29.70
CA GLU A 441 -11.21 24.02 -30.55
C GLU A 441 -12.52 23.22 -30.71
N GLY A 442 -13.65 23.89 -30.63
CA GLY A 442 -14.97 23.25 -30.77
C GLY A 442 -15.57 22.87 -29.41
N ASP A 443 -15.93 21.62 -29.22
CA ASP A 443 -16.43 21.12 -27.92
C ASP A 443 -15.26 20.77 -27.01
N CYS A 444 -14.98 21.66 -26.08
CA CYS A 444 -13.84 21.61 -25.17
C CYS A 444 -14.25 21.29 -23.72
N GLN A 445 -15.47 20.83 -23.50
CA GLN A 445 -15.93 20.53 -22.14
C GLN A 445 -15.30 19.24 -21.62
N VAL A 446 -14.80 19.30 -20.38
CA VAL A 446 -14.20 18.17 -19.66
C VAL A 446 -14.85 18.05 -18.28
N THR A 447 -15.44 16.90 -17.99
CA THR A 447 -16.05 16.63 -16.68
C THR A 447 -15.02 16.08 -15.72
N ILE A 448 -14.97 16.65 -14.52
CA ILE A 448 -14.08 16.24 -13.44
C ILE A 448 -14.90 15.95 -12.18
N ILE A 449 -14.76 14.76 -11.61
CA ILE A 449 -15.33 14.43 -10.31
C ILE A 449 -14.18 14.27 -9.32
N GLY A 450 -14.03 15.25 -8.43
CA GLY A 450 -12.96 15.33 -7.44
C GLY A 450 -13.42 15.03 -6.01
N ASP A 451 -12.46 14.71 -5.14
CA ASP A 451 -12.64 14.67 -3.70
C ASP A 451 -12.67 16.12 -3.17
N GLY A 452 -13.69 16.45 -2.37
CA GLY A 452 -13.86 17.79 -1.80
C GLY A 452 -12.99 18.09 -0.58
N THR A 453 -12.17 17.15 -0.12
CA THR A 453 -11.30 17.30 1.06
C THR A 453 -9.87 17.72 0.66
N SER A 454 -9.20 18.48 1.53
CA SER A 454 -7.78 18.79 1.37
C SER A 454 -6.93 17.51 1.62
N PRO A 455 -5.83 17.28 0.88
CA PRO A 455 -5.24 18.09 -0.19
C PRO A 455 -5.78 17.78 -1.59
N ALA A 456 -6.72 16.84 -1.72
CA ALA A 456 -7.23 16.38 -3.03
C ALA A 456 -7.95 17.50 -3.80
N LYS A 457 -8.63 18.39 -3.07
CA LYS A 457 -9.29 19.55 -3.66
C LYS A 457 -8.28 20.49 -4.32
N GLU A 458 -7.20 20.84 -3.63
CA GLU A 458 -6.14 21.70 -4.12
C GLU A 458 -5.38 21.06 -5.29
N THR A 459 -5.16 19.73 -5.24
CA THR A 459 -4.59 18.97 -6.36
C THR A 459 -5.48 19.10 -7.62
N THR A 460 -6.80 19.01 -7.45
CA THR A 460 -7.75 19.19 -8.55
C THR A 460 -7.69 20.61 -9.13
N GLU A 461 -7.57 21.63 -8.29
CA GLU A 461 -7.48 23.03 -8.72
C GLU A 461 -6.21 23.28 -9.55
N VAL A 462 -5.05 22.77 -9.12
CA VAL A 462 -3.79 22.87 -9.90
C VAL A 462 -3.90 22.14 -11.24
N PHE A 463 -4.55 20.98 -11.30
CA PHE A 463 -4.71 20.26 -12.55
C PHE A 463 -5.67 20.97 -13.54
N VAL A 464 -6.67 21.66 -13.02
CA VAL A 464 -7.59 22.49 -13.84
C VAL A 464 -6.82 23.56 -14.62
N ASP A 465 -5.82 24.19 -14.02
CA ASP A 465 -5.00 25.22 -14.67
C ASP A 465 -4.30 24.67 -15.93
N ALA A 466 -3.81 23.41 -15.90
CA ALA A 466 -3.21 22.76 -17.06
C ALA A 466 -4.23 22.53 -18.21
N LEU A 467 -5.44 22.12 -17.88
CA LEU A 467 -6.51 21.96 -18.87
C LEU A 467 -6.94 23.28 -19.49
N GLU A 468 -7.10 24.33 -18.67
CA GLU A 468 -7.46 25.68 -19.14
C GLU A 468 -6.35 26.27 -20.03
N ALA A 469 -5.07 26.04 -19.70
CA ALA A 469 -3.94 26.45 -20.54
C ALA A 469 -3.99 25.82 -21.94
N LEU A 470 -4.51 24.59 -22.07
CA LEU A 470 -4.75 23.91 -23.35
C LEU A 470 -6.08 24.29 -24.00
N GLY A 471 -6.86 25.21 -23.40
CA GLY A 471 -8.12 25.69 -23.95
C GLY A 471 -9.34 24.82 -23.65
N PHE A 472 -9.22 23.80 -22.81
CA PHE A 472 -10.36 23.03 -22.31
C PHE A 472 -11.22 23.85 -21.36
N GLN A 473 -12.45 23.41 -21.13
CA GLN A 473 -13.43 24.03 -20.21
C GLN A 473 -13.83 23.01 -19.13
N PRO A 474 -13.04 22.92 -18.06
CA PRO A 474 -13.29 21.95 -16.99
C PRO A 474 -14.61 22.22 -16.25
N GLN A 475 -15.42 21.18 -16.07
CA GLN A 475 -16.64 21.20 -15.26
C GLN A 475 -16.37 20.38 -14.00
N VAL A 476 -15.90 21.05 -12.95
CA VAL A 476 -15.50 20.40 -11.69
C VAL A 476 -16.70 20.23 -10.79
N ARG A 477 -16.85 19.01 -10.25
CA ARG A 477 -17.77 18.68 -9.17
C ARG A 477 -17.03 17.93 -8.09
N ASN A 478 -16.90 18.54 -6.92
CA ASN A 478 -16.35 17.90 -5.74
C ASN A 478 -17.45 17.17 -4.95
N VAL A 479 -17.15 15.94 -4.52
CA VAL A 479 -18.01 15.07 -3.73
C VAL A 479 -17.23 14.49 -2.55
N ALA A 480 -17.87 13.73 -1.67
CA ALA A 480 -17.14 12.96 -0.66
C ALA A 480 -16.28 11.89 -1.33
N ARG A 481 -15.14 11.56 -0.75
CA ARG A 481 -14.14 10.64 -1.31
C ARG A 481 -14.74 9.27 -1.67
N ASP A 482 -15.49 8.67 -0.76
CA ASP A 482 -16.17 7.40 -0.96
C ASP A 482 -17.13 7.44 -2.15
N ILE A 483 -17.86 8.55 -2.34
CA ILE A 483 -18.76 8.76 -3.48
C ILE A 483 -17.98 8.93 -4.78
N MET A 484 -16.82 9.62 -4.75
CA MET A 484 -15.94 9.73 -5.92
C MET A 484 -15.51 8.34 -6.40
N TYR A 485 -14.98 7.51 -5.51
CA TYR A 485 -14.50 6.18 -5.86
C TYR A 485 -15.63 5.20 -6.22
N THR A 486 -16.69 5.11 -5.43
CA THR A 486 -17.69 4.04 -5.59
C THR A 486 -18.74 4.34 -6.64
N ARG A 487 -19.15 5.60 -6.76
CA ARG A 487 -20.29 5.97 -7.63
C ARG A 487 -19.86 6.49 -9.00
N PHE A 488 -18.70 7.15 -9.07
CA PHE A 488 -18.25 7.81 -10.30
C PHE A 488 -17.01 7.12 -10.88
N CYS A 489 -15.83 7.31 -10.33
CA CYS A 489 -14.58 6.79 -10.88
C CYS A 489 -14.55 5.26 -10.93
N GLY A 490 -15.12 4.58 -9.94
CA GLY A 490 -15.23 3.12 -9.88
C GLY A 490 -16.46 2.52 -10.55
N ASN A 491 -17.19 3.31 -11.33
CA ASN A 491 -18.31 2.83 -12.14
C ASN A 491 -18.12 3.30 -13.60
N PRO A 492 -17.69 2.41 -14.52
CA PRO A 492 -17.43 2.78 -15.91
C PRO A 492 -18.57 3.50 -16.62
N ASP A 493 -19.83 3.13 -16.34
CA ASP A 493 -21.03 3.76 -16.95
C ASP A 493 -21.27 5.20 -16.45
N GLN A 494 -20.64 5.61 -15.34
CA GLN A 494 -20.79 6.92 -14.71
C GLN A 494 -19.47 7.70 -14.65
N ALA A 495 -18.38 7.12 -15.16
CA ALA A 495 -17.04 7.69 -15.06
C ALA A 495 -16.98 9.05 -15.78
N PRO A 496 -16.38 10.07 -15.12
CA PRO A 496 -16.10 11.35 -15.75
C PRO A 496 -14.95 11.24 -16.76
N ASN A 497 -14.64 12.34 -17.44
CA ASN A 497 -13.41 12.41 -18.25
C ASN A 497 -12.15 12.31 -17.40
N VAL A 498 -12.18 12.85 -16.17
CA VAL A 498 -11.03 12.89 -15.27
C VAL A 498 -11.43 12.49 -13.85
N CYS A 499 -10.65 11.57 -13.28
CA CYS A 499 -10.64 11.26 -11.85
C CYS A 499 -9.34 11.80 -11.25
N PRO A 500 -9.33 13.01 -10.68
CA PRO A 500 -8.14 13.61 -10.11
C PRO A 500 -7.83 13.01 -8.72
N SER A 501 -6.60 13.08 -8.29
CA SER A 501 -6.19 12.66 -6.95
C SER A 501 -6.52 11.21 -6.58
N VAL A 502 -6.52 10.31 -7.56
CA VAL A 502 -6.56 8.87 -7.31
C VAL A 502 -5.15 8.35 -7.01
N GLY A 503 -5.05 7.17 -6.43
CA GLY A 503 -3.77 6.56 -6.13
C GLY A 503 -3.95 5.10 -5.75
N TRP A 504 -2.85 4.37 -5.78
CA TRP A 504 -2.81 2.96 -5.43
C TRP A 504 -1.68 2.69 -4.45
N LEU A 505 -1.94 1.87 -3.45
CA LEU A 505 -0.94 1.35 -2.52
C LEU A 505 -0.74 -0.14 -2.79
N LYS A 506 0.47 -0.62 -2.59
CA LYS A 506 0.79 -2.03 -2.81
C LYS A 506 0.02 -2.95 -1.87
N ASP A 507 -0.48 -4.04 -2.41
CA ASP A 507 -1.02 -5.14 -1.61
C ASP A 507 0.11 -6.06 -1.12
N PHE A 508 1.12 -6.25 -1.98
CA PHE A 508 2.36 -6.97 -1.72
C PHE A 508 3.46 -6.46 -2.65
N ASN A 509 4.70 -6.90 -2.44
CA ASN A 509 5.87 -6.34 -3.14
C ASN A 509 6.10 -7.01 -4.51
N ASP A 510 5.16 -6.81 -5.44
CA ASP A 510 5.23 -7.32 -6.81
C ASP A 510 4.52 -6.37 -7.78
N GLY A 511 5.07 -6.15 -8.97
CA GLY A 511 4.48 -5.28 -10.00
C GLY A 511 3.04 -5.64 -10.35
N GLN A 512 2.65 -6.90 -10.19
CA GLN A 512 1.27 -7.34 -10.34
C GLN A 512 0.31 -6.56 -9.44
N ALA A 513 0.67 -6.38 -8.15
CA ALA A 513 -0.17 -5.68 -7.17
C ALA A 513 -0.43 -4.22 -7.54
N MET A 514 0.47 -3.60 -8.33
CA MET A 514 0.34 -2.22 -8.76
C MET A 514 -0.34 -2.08 -10.14
N LEU A 515 0.08 -2.88 -11.12
CA LEU A 515 -0.28 -2.64 -12.52
C LEU A 515 -1.50 -3.44 -12.99
N GLN A 516 -1.69 -4.67 -12.51
CA GLN A 516 -2.81 -5.49 -12.95
C GLN A 516 -4.17 -4.90 -12.56
N PRO A 517 -4.46 -4.56 -11.28
CA PRO A 517 -5.77 -4.04 -10.91
C PRO A 517 -6.06 -2.67 -11.54
N THR A 518 -5.02 -1.84 -11.75
CA THR A 518 -5.18 -0.42 -12.12
C THR A 518 -5.15 -0.17 -13.63
N PHE A 519 -4.52 -1.04 -14.42
CA PHE A 519 -4.31 -0.80 -15.87
C PHE A 519 -4.64 -2.00 -16.77
N SER A 520 -5.01 -3.17 -16.23
CA SER A 520 -5.48 -4.27 -17.07
C SER A 520 -6.94 -4.07 -17.46
N GLY A 521 -7.25 -4.16 -18.77
CA GLY A 521 -8.62 -4.15 -19.28
C GLY A 521 -9.44 -5.35 -18.77
N ASP A 522 -8.80 -6.49 -18.54
CA ASP A 522 -9.44 -7.71 -17.99
C ASP A 522 -9.93 -7.54 -16.54
N GLN A 523 -9.47 -6.51 -15.83
CA GLN A 523 -9.88 -6.17 -14.47
C GLN A 523 -10.99 -5.11 -14.40
N ILE A 524 -11.44 -4.58 -15.53
CA ILE A 524 -12.54 -3.61 -15.54
C ILE A 524 -13.83 -4.27 -15.05
N GLN A 525 -14.38 -3.74 -13.97
CA GLN A 525 -15.60 -4.22 -13.33
C GLN A 525 -16.74 -3.19 -13.49
N PRO A 526 -18.01 -3.62 -13.56
CA PRO A 526 -19.14 -2.72 -13.66
C PRO A 526 -19.38 -1.87 -12.40
N SER A 527 -18.77 -2.25 -11.28
CA SER A 527 -18.78 -1.51 -10.01
C SER A 527 -17.52 -1.84 -9.22
N ASN A 528 -17.08 -0.92 -8.36
CA ASN A 528 -15.81 -1.00 -7.63
C ASN A 528 -14.60 -1.23 -8.56
N ASN A 529 -14.68 -0.66 -9.77
CA ASN A 529 -13.60 -0.69 -10.74
C ASN A 529 -12.44 0.19 -10.25
N VAL A 530 -11.23 -0.35 -10.28
CA VAL A 530 -10.01 0.38 -9.89
C VAL A 530 -9.10 0.72 -11.07
N ASN A 531 -9.41 0.23 -12.27
CA ASN A 531 -8.86 0.76 -13.51
C ASN A 531 -9.63 2.04 -13.89
N TRP A 532 -9.34 3.14 -13.18
CA TRP A 532 -10.08 4.41 -13.31
C TRP A 532 -9.89 5.09 -14.64
N SER A 533 -8.79 4.81 -15.34
CA SER A 533 -8.55 5.27 -16.71
C SER A 533 -9.33 4.46 -17.76
N GLN A 534 -9.88 3.32 -17.38
CA GLN A 534 -10.50 2.34 -18.29
C GLN A 534 -9.58 1.94 -19.44
N LEU A 535 -8.26 1.86 -19.15
CA LEU A 535 -7.28 1.41 -20.14
C LEU A 535 -7.55 -0.06 -20.47
N ASP A 536 -7.72 -0.34 -21.76
CA ASP A 536 -7.93 -1.69 -22.30
C ASP A 536 -7.11 -1.85 -23.59
N VAL A 537 -5.86 -2.28 -23.43
CA VAL A 537 -4.90 -2.50 -24.50
C VAL A 537 -4.53 -3.99 -24.52
N PRO A 538 -4.90 -4.74 -25.57
CA PRO A 538 -4.69 -6.19 -25.62
C PRO A 538 -3.24 -6.63 -25.36
N GLU A 539 -2.26 -5.87 -25.86
CA GLU A 539 -0.84 -6.16 -25.71
C GLU A 539 -0.40 -6.01 -24.25
N ILE A 540 -0.94 -5.02 -23.52
CA ILE A 540 -0.67 -4.82 -22.09
C ILE A 540 -1.35 -5.91 -21.28
N ASN A 541 -2.62 -6.23 -21.57
CA ASN A 541 -3.36 -7.29 -20.90
C ASN A 541 -2.63 -8.64 -21.03
N GLN A 542 -2.14 -8.96 -22.23
CA GLN A 542 -1.36 -10.17 -22.47
C GLN A 542 -0.02 -10.17 -21.71
N ALA A 543 0.72 -9.06 -21.74
CA ALA A 543 1.99 -8.94 -21.04
C ALA A 543 1.81 -9.12 -19.51
N ILE A 544 0.77 -8.53 -18.94
CA ILE A 544 0.39 -8.72 -17.52
C ILE A 544 0.11 -10.20 -17.22
N ASP A 545 -0.70 -10.89 -18.05
CA ASP A 545 -1.01 -12.32 -17.83
C ASP A 545 0.24 -13.19 -17.94
N GLU A 546 1.15 -12.91 -18.89
CA GLU A 546 2.41 -13.62 -19.05
C GLU A 546 3.37 -13.37 -17.88
N ALA A 547 3.50 -12.12 -17.38
CA ALA A 547 4.37 -11.77 -16.26
C ALA A 547 3.97 -12.48 -14.96
N THR A 548 2.67 -12.73 -14.74
CA THR A 548 2.20 -13.49 -13.57
C THR A 548 2.71 -14.93 -13.52
N LEU A 549 3.17 -15.49 -14.65
CA LEU A 549 3.65 -16.87 -14.77
C LEU A 549 5.17 -16.99 -14.63
N ILE A 550 5.90 -15.87 -14.61
CA ILE A 550 7.34 -15.86 -14.45
C ILE A 550 7.67 -16.16 -12.98
N THR A 551 8.52 -17.15 -12.75
CA THR A 551 8.94 -17.59 -11.41
C THR A 551 10.33 -17.11 -11.01
N ASP A 552 11.16 -16.73 -11.98
CA ASP A 552 12.45 -16.11 -11.73
C ASP A 552 12.25 -14.63 -11.40
N GLU A 553 12.80 -14.17 -10.27
CA GLU A 553 12.55 -12.84 -9.73
C GLU A 553 13.13 -11.73 -10.61
N GLU A 554 14.32 -11.92 -11.18
CA GLU A 554 14.96 -10.93 -12.04
C GLU A 554 14.20 -10.80 -13.38
N GLU A 555 13.85 -11.93 -14.01
CA GLU A 555 13.03 -11.94 -15.22
C GLU A 555 11.65 -11.33 -14.97
N ARG A 556 11.07 -11.57 -13.78
CA ARG A 556 9.77 -11.04 -13.36
C ARG A 556 9.83 -9.53 -13.14
N ALA A 557 10.86 -9.01 -12.47
CA ALA A 557 11.09 -7.57 -12.30
C ALA A 557 11.26 -6.86 -13.67
N GLN A 558 12.04 -7.45 -14.58
CA GLN A 558 12.17 -6.94 -15.94
C GLN A 558 10.84 -6.87 -16.68
N ALA A 559 10.01 -7.92 -16.58
CA ALA A 559 8.71 -7.95 -17.22
C ALA A 559 7.77 -6.85 -16.66
N TRP A 560 7.74 -6.66 -15.35
CA TRP A 560 6.91 -5.61 -14.73
C TRP A 560 7.39 -4.20 -15.08
N GLY A 561 8.71 -3.96 -15.15
CA GLY A 561 9.27 -2.70 -15.60
C GLY A 561 8.90 -2.37 -17.04
N GLU A 562 8.96 -3.37 -17.94
CA GLU A 562 8.52 -3.19 -19.33
C GLU A 562 7.01 -2.90 -19.42
N ILE A 563 6.18 -3.58 -18.63
CA ILE A 563 4.74 -3.33 -18.58
C ILE A 563 4.46 -1.91 -18.08
N ASP A 564 5.16 -1.43 -17.06
CA ASP A 564 5.01 -0.06 -16.57
C ASP A 564 5.35 0.96 -17.66
N ARG A 565 6.43 0.74 -18.42
CA ARG A 565 6.78 1.57 -19.59
C ARG A 565 5.66 1.55 -20.65
N MET A 566 5.13 0.36 -20.98
CA MET A 566 4.01 0.24 -21.92
C MET A 566 2.78 1.02 -21.44
N VAL A 567 2.43 0.93 -20.16
CA VAL A 567 1.31 1.70 -19.55
C VAL A 567 1.59 3.19 -19.60
N THR A 568 2.80 3.62 -19.25
CA THR A 568 3.21 5.03 -19.25
C THR A 568 3.15 5.62 -20.66
N GLU A 569 3.58 4.88 -21.68
CA GLU A 569 3.49 5.27 -23.09
C GLU A 569 2.05 5.51 -23.58
N GLN A 570 1.06 4.81 -22.98
CA GLN A 570 -0.36 5.04 -23.29
C GLN A 570 -0.88 6.37 -22.75
N ALA A 571 -0.13 7.06 -21.89
CA ALA A 571 -0.54 8.32 -21.29
C ALA A 571 -1.95 8.26 -20.64
N ALA A 572 -2.30 7.10 -20.07
CA ALA A 572 -3.63 6.87 -19.51
C ALA A 572 -3.89 7.65 -18.20
N ALA A 573 -2.83 8.14 -17.57
CA ALA A 573 -2.89 8.94 -16.36
C ALA A 573 -1.66 9.86 -16.26
N VAL A 574 -1.80 10.94 -15.48
CA VAL A 574 -0.67 11.83 -15.10
C VAL A 574 -0.06 11.31 -13.81
N PRO A 575 1.08 10.60 -13.83
CA PRO A 575 1.78 10.23 -12.60
C PRO A 575 2.37 11.51 -12.00
N TYR A 576 2.12 11.80 -10.71
CA TYR A 576 2.65 13.05 -10.15
C TYR A 576 3.38 12.89 -8.82
N ILE A 577 3.19 11.79 -8.09
CA ILE A 577 3.92 11.54 -6.86
C ILE A 577 4.03 10.02 -6.58
N TRP A 578 5.21 9.58 -6.18
CA TRP A 578 5.40 8.37 -5.40
C TRP A 578 5.28 8.76 -3.93
N ASP A 579 4.24 8.27 -3.27
CA ASP A 579 3.88 8.68 -1.92
C ASP A 579 4.90 8.23 -0.87
N ASN A 580 5.25 9.13 0.03
CA ASN A 580 5.74 8.80 1.36
C ASN A 580 4.62 8.98 2.38
N GLN A 581 4.54 8.08 3.34
CA GLN A 581 3.67 8.25 4.49
C GLN A 581 4.38 9.11 5.53
N VAL A 582 3.82 10.26 5.83
CA VAL A 582 4.30 11.14 6.89
C VAL A 582 3.53 10.84 8.17
N ASN A 583 4.24 10.48 9.22
CA ASN A 583 3.70 10.17 10.53
C ASN A 583 4.21 11.15 11.59
N ILE A 584 3.37 11.39 12.59
CA ILE A 584 3.68 12.24 13.74
C ILE A 584 3.43 11.50 15.03
N GLN A 585 4.29 11.73 16.01
CA GLN A 585 4.17 11.15 17.33
C GLN A 585 4.49 12.15 18.42
N SER A 586 4.01 11.89 19.64
CA SER A 586 4.40 12.68 20.80
C SER A 586 5.82 12.31 21.25
N ALA A 587 6.44 13.21 22.01
CA ALA A 587 7.82 13.04 22.46
C ALA A 587 8.06 11.83 23.37
N ASP A 588 6.99 11.29 23.99
CA ASP A 588 7.03 10.13 24.88
C ASP A 588 6.88 8.78 24.16
N VAL A 589 6.66 8.76 22.83
CA VAL A 589 6.61 7.52 22.05
C VAL A 589 8.02 7.09 21.64
N ALA A 590 8.25 5.79 21.70
CA ALA A 590 9.39 5.13 21.07
C ALA A 590 8.84 3.88 20.36
N GLY A 591 9.15 3.72 19.07
CA GLY A 591 8.59 2.60 18.33
C GLY A 591 9.03 2.58 16.88
N VAL A 592 8.43 1.67 16.13
CA VAL A 592 8.71 1.47 14.72
C VAL A 592 7.45 1.70 13.89
N ILE A 593 7.64 2.18 12.68
CA ILE A 593 6.60 2.25 11.67
C ILE A 593 6.68 0.97 10.84
N ASN A 594 5.53 0.37 10.52
CA ASN A 594 5.49 -0.74 9.58
C ASN A 594 5.91 -0.23 8.20
N LEU A 595 7.11 -0.60 7.76
CA LEU A 595 7.71 -0.10 6.53
C LEU A 595 7.02 -0.64 5.28
N PHE A 596 6.35 -1.79 5.36
CA PHE A 596 5.68 -2.38 4.21
C PHE A 596 4.58 -1.48 3.65
N ASN A 597 3.68 -0.99 4.51
CA ASN A 597 2.57 -0.12 4.13
C ASN A 597 2.57 1.22 4.88
N ALA A 598 3.68 1.55 5.54
CA ALA A 598 3.94 2.80 6.25
C ALA A 598 2.98 3.13 7.41
N ASN A 599 2.24 2.15 7.92
CA ASN A 599 1.44 2.29 9.14
C ASN A 599 2.28 2.03 10.39
N TRP A 600 1.74 2.45 11.55
CA TRP A 600 2.34 2.13 12.83
C TRP A 600 2.28 0.63 13.10
N ASP A 601 3.42 0.04 13.44
CA ASP A 601 3.46 -1.28 14.06
C ASP A 601 3.14 -1.14 15.55
N LEU A 602 1.88 -1.35 15.90
CA LEU A 602 1.39 -1.24 17.28
C LEU A 602 2.03 -2.26 18.22
N ALA A 603 2.49 -3.40 17.70
CA ALA A 603 3.13 -4.43 18.50
C ALA A 603 4.57 -4.08 18.87
N SER A 604 5.27 -3.35 18.02
CA SER A 604 6.64 -2.87 18.24
C SER A 604 6.72 -1.48 18.87
N THR A 605 5.59 -0.78 19.00
CA THR A 605 5.53 0.55 19.61
C THR A 605 5.64 0.45 21.14
N SER A 606 6.44 1.32 21.76
CA SER A 606 6.59 1.47 23.20
C SER A 606 6.51 2.94 23.64
N LEU A 607 6.41 3.17 24.93
CA LEU A 607 6.53 4.49 25.52
C LEU A 607 7.91 4.64 26.18
N LYS A 608 8.50 5.84 26.11
CA LYS A 608 9.73 6.15 26.83
C LYS A 608 9.47 6.13 28.34
N ALA A 609 10.50 5.80 29.11
CA ALA A 609 10.41 5.89 30.58
C ALA A 609 10.06 7.33 30.98
N SER A 610 9.05 7.50 31.84
CA SER A 610 8.79 8.82 32.44
C SER A 610 10.00 9.19 33.32
N GLU A 611 10.62 10.33 33.05
CA GLU A 611 11.68 10.89 33.89
C GLU A 611 11.26 11.09 35.35
#